data_0d5471245f6dde6b965ade15b605e6d2
#
_entry.id   0d5471245f6dde6b965ade15b605e6d2
#
_cell.length_a   1.000
_cell.length_b   1.000
_cell.length_c   1.000
_cell.angle_alpha   90.00
_cell.angle_beta   90.00
_cell.angle_gamma   90.00
#
_symmetry.space_group_name_H-M   'P 1'
#
loop_
_entity.id
_entity.type
_entity.pdbx_description
1 polymer ?
#
loop_
_entity_poly.entity_id
_entity_poly.type
_entity_poly.pdbx_seq_one_letter_code
_entity_poly.pdbx_strand_id
1 'polypeptide(L)'
;MALRVGLVGVCLMATFQFKGLDAYIKQLSALNAGDKGDIIGKTVYSGAAVVADAVRKSIEALPVGSGTAKDGELIDTVTPTQKRGLLDGFGISRIQNDDGFVNVKLGFDGYNGTRTKNYPKGQPNVLIARAVNSGTTFRKKTRFVDKAVSSSRKAAEKAMDETCNREIEKIMK
;
A
#
# COMPACT_ATOMS: atom_id res chain seq x y z
N MET A 1 -66.41 18.70 -47.06
CA MET A 1 -66.50 18.97 -45.62
C MET A 1 -65.65 17.91 -44.94
N ALA A 2 -64.41 18.23 -44.63
CA ALA A 2 -63.46 17.26 -44.11
C ALA A 2 -63.39 17.36 -42.55
N LEU A 3 -63.75 16.29 -41.89
CA LEU A 3 -63.56 16.17 -40.41
C LEU A 3 -62.08 15.89 -40.13
N ARG A 4 -61.42 16.86 -39.50
CA ARG A 4 -60.11 16.63 -38.86
C ARG A 4 -60.34 16.05 -37.44
N VAL A 5 -60.00 14.78 -37.28
CA VAL A 5 -59.88 14.17 -35.94
C VAL A 5 -58.50 14.51 -35.39
N GLY A 6 -58.47 15.41 -34.43
CA GLY A 6 -57.25 15.71 -33.70
C GLY A 6 -56.92 14.57 -32.72
N LEU A 7 -55.83 13.87 -32.96
CA LEU A 7 -55.24 12.93 -31.98
C LEU A 7 -54.63 13.77 -30.85
N VAL A 8 -55.31 13.81 -29.70
CA VAL A 8 -54.70 14.28 -28.45
C VAL A 8 -53.79 13.17 -27.96
N GLY A 9 -52.51 13.37 -28.13
CA GLY A 9 -51.49 12.46 -27.57
C GLY A 9 -51.50 12.51 -26.05
N VAL A 10 -52.10 11.51 -25.44
CA VAL A 10 -51.98 11.29 -24.01
C VAL A 10 -50.55 10.80 -23.73
N CYS A 11 -49.70 11.70 -23.26
CA CYS A 11 -48.39 11.33 -22.74
C CYS A 11 -48.60 10.56 -21.42
N LEU A 12 -48.57 9.23 -21.50
CA LEU A 12 -48.55 8.39 -20.28
C LEU A 12 -47.20 8.57 -19.59
N MET A 13 -47.13 9.45 -18.61
CA MET A 13 -46.03 9.51 -17.69
C MET A 13 -46.18 8.37 -16.67
N ALA A 14 -45.40 7.30 -16.88
CA ALA A 14 -45.32 6.26 -15.85
C ALA A 14 -44.40 6.76 -14.73
N THR A 15 -44.99 7.06 -13.58
CA THR A 15 -44.22 7.41 -12.38
C THR A 15 -43.92 6.14 -11.61
N PHE A 16 -42.65 5.75 -11.56
CA PHE A 16 -42.19 4.62 -10.75
C PHE A 16 -41.77 5.14 -9.36
N GLN A 17 -42.46 4.68 -8.32
CA GLN A 17 -42.05 4.91 -6.94
C GLN A 17 -41.38 3.66 -6.39
N PHE A 18 -40.09 3.76 -6.09
CA PHE A 18 -39.34 2.69 -5.43
C PHE A 18 -39.31 2.96 -3.93
N LYS A 19 -39.96 2.09 -3.12
CA LYS A 19 -39.84 2.15 -1.67
C LYS A 19 -38.38 1.87 -1.25
N GLY A 20 -37.82 2.75 -0.43
CA GLY A 20 -36.43 2.64 0.04
C GLY A 20 -35.38 3.38 -0.82
N LEU A 21 -35.76 3.93 -1.98
CA LEU A 21 -34.82 4.67 -2.81
C LEU A 21 -34.24 5.90 -2.09
N ASP A 22 -35.06 6.61 -1.32
CA ASP A 22 -34.63 7.79 -0.56
C ASP A 22 -33.61 7.42 0.53
N ALA A 23 -33.81 6.29 1.22
CA ALA A 23 -32.84 5.77 2.19
C ALA A 23 -31.52 5.39 1.49
N TYR A 24 -31.60 4.72 0.34
CA TYR A 24 -30.44 4.35 -0.45
C TYR A 24 -29.68 5.58 -0.98
N ILE A 25 -30.40 6.58 -1.51
CA ILE A 25 -29.80 7.85 -1.95
C ILE A 25 -29.11 8.56 -0.78
N LYS A 26 -29.72 8.56 0.41
CA LYS A 26 -29.13 9.15 1.62
C LYS A 26 -27.83 8.43 2.01
N GLN A 27 -27.79 7.11 1.97
CA GLN A 27 -26.60 6.31 2.23
C GLN A 27 -25.49 6.55 1.18
N LEU A 28 -25.84 6.59 -0.10
CA LEU A 28 -24.90 6.96 -1.18
C LEU A 28 -24.39 8.39 -1.03
N SER A 29 -25.25 9.31 -0.59
CA SER A 29 -24.83 10.69 -0.33
C SER A 29 -23.89 10.77 0.87
N ALA A 30 -24.07 9.97 1.91
CA ALA A 30 -23.17 9.86 3.04
C ALA A 30 -21.80 9.32 2.62
N LEU A 31 -21.75 8.30 1.76
CA LEU A 31 -20.52 7.82 1.13
C LEU A 31 -19.82 8.91 0.30
N ASN A 32 -20.61 9.82 -0.30
CA ASN A 32 -20.07 10.88 -1.16
C ASN A 32 -19.59 12.12 -0.37
N ALA A 33 -20.19 12.42 0.77
CA ALA A 33 -20.07 13.72 1.44
C ALA A 33 -18.93 13.84 2.45
N GLY A 34 -18.41 12.75 3.03
CA GLY A 34 -17.47 12.93 4.13
C GLY A 34 -16.39 11.89 4.28
N ASP A 35 -16.72 10.64 4.12
CA ASP A 35 -15.84 9.55 4.57
C ASP A 35 -15.02 8.87 3.46
N LYS A 36 -15.08 9.36 2.23
CA LYS A 36 -14.32 8.76 1.12
C LYS A 36 -12.83 8.68 1.41
N GLY A 37 -12.26 9.75 1.94
CA GLY A 37 -10.84 9.81 2.27
C GLY A 37 -10.44 8.82 3.37
N ASP A 38 -11.31 8.62 4.35
CA ASP A 38 -11.07 7.70 5.45
C ASP A 38 -11.21 6.23 5.01
N ILE A 39 -12.24 5.89 4.23
CA ILE A 39 -12.42 4.55 3.66
C ILE A 39 -11.25 4.17 2.75
N ILE A 40 -10.90 5.07 1.82
CA ILE A 40 -9.79 4.85 0.89
C ILE A 40 -8.48 4.73 1.66
N GLY A 41 -8.25 5.61 2.64
CA GLY A 41 -7.07 5.59 3.48
C GLY A 41 -6.92 4.27 4.24
N LYS A 42 -7.98 3.81 4.91
CA LYS A 42 -8.00 2.52 5.62
C LYS A 42 -7.77 1.35 4.66
N THR A 43 -8.40 1.39 3.49
CA THR A 43 -8.25 0.38 2.44
C THR A 43 -6.80 0.28 1.97
N VAL A 44 -6.19 1.40 1.57
CA VAL A 44 -4.80 1.44 1.11
C VAL A 44 -3.84 1.02 2.22
N TYR A 45 -4.10 1.47 3.46
CA TYR A 45 -3.27 1.10 4.60
C TYR A 45 -3.32 -0.40 4.92
N SER A 46 -4.49 -1.05 4.78
CA SER A 46 -4.61 -2.50 4.99
C SER A 46 -3.78 -3.30 4.00
N GLY A 47 -3.79 -2.92 2.73
CA GLY A 47 -2.91 -3.52 1.72
C GLY A 47 -1.43 -3.28 1.99
N ALA A 48 -1.08 -2.05 2.39
CA ALA A 48 0.29 -1.69 2.75
C ALA A 48 0.80 -2.51 3.96
N ALA A 49 -0.04 -2.79 4.95
CA ALA A 49 0.31 -3.61 6.11
C ALA A 49 0.70 -5.03 5.70
N VAL A 50 -0.06 -5.67 4.79
CA VAL A 50 0.25 -7.01 4.27
C VAL A 50 1.61 -7.03 3.54
N VAL A 51 1.88 -6.00 2.72
CA VAL A 51 3.17 -5.87 2.04
C VAL A 51 4.30 -5.62 3.04
N ALA A 52 4.06 -4.79 4.06
CA ALA A 52 5.05 -4.50 5.10
C ALA A 52 5.45 -5.77 5.87
N ASP A 53 4.48 -6.59 6.24
CA ASP A 53 4.75 -7.86 6.91
C ASP A 53 5.56 -8.83 6.05
N ALA A 54 5.27 -8.89 4.75
CA ALA A 54 6.04 -9.69 3.81
C ALA A 54 7.49 -9.19 3.69
N VAL A 55 7.71 -7.87 3.64
CA VAL A 55 9.06 -7.28 3.60
C VAL A 55 9.79 -7.54 4.93
N ARG A 56 9.16 -7.40 6.09
CA ARG A 56 9.75 -7.71 7.40
C ARG A 56 10.23 -9.15 7.47
N LYS A 57 9.39 -10.12 7.09
CA LYS A 57 9.75 -11.54 6.98
C LYS A 57 10.94 -11.75 6.05
N SER A 58 10.97 -11.02 4.93
CA SER A 58 12.07 -11.09 3.97
C SER A 58 13.39 -10.54 4.53
N ILE A 59 13.33 -9.49 5.37
CA ILE A 59 14.51 -8.98 6.10
C ILE A 59 14.99 -10.00 7.14
N GLU A 60 14.06 -10.62 7.88
CA GLU A 60 14.37 -11.67 8.86
C GLU A 60 15.03 -12.90 8.22
N ALA A 61 14.67 -13.21 6.98
CA ALA A 61 15.26 -14.30 6.22
C ALA A 61 16.65 -13.99 5.63
N LEU A 62 17.13 -12.72 5.69
CA LEU A 62 18.46 -12.38 5.17
C LEU A 62 19.56 -13.11 5.95
N PRO A 63 20.51 -13.73 5.26
CA PRO A 63 21.63 -14.43 5.90
C PRO A 63 22.53 -13.43 6.65
N VAL A 64 22.91 -13.81 7.86
CA VAL A 64 23.79 -12.99 8.72
C VAL A 64 25.21 -13.49 8.66
N GLY A 65 26.18 -12.56 8.55
CA GLY A 65 27.60 -12.89 8.52
C GLY A 65 28.47 -11.68 8.87
N SER A 66 29.77 -11.78 8.59
CA SER A 66 30.75 -10.72 8.88
C SER A 66 30.52 -9.45 8.04
N GLY A 67 29.77 -9.55 6.93
CA GLY A 67 29.63 -8.45 5.96
C GLY A 67 30.88 -8.13 5.17
N THR A 68 31.88 -9.02 5.23
CA THR A 68 33.11 -8.96 4.45
C THR A 68 33.12 -10.04 3.36
N ALA A 69 33.65 -9.71 2.22
CA ALA A 69 33.87 -10.70 1.15
C ALA A 69 35.09 -11.58 1.49
N LYS A 70 35.03 -12.82 1.08
CA LYS A 70 36.24 -13.63 0.91
C LYS A 70 36.90 -13.26 -0.43
N ASP A 71 38.19 -13.50 -0.56
CA ASP A 71 38.91 -13.15 -1.77
C ASP A 71 38.20 -13.65 -3.03
N GLY A 72 37.88 -12.72 -3.93
CA GLY A 72 37.22 -13.00 -5.21
C GLY A 72 35.70 -13.25 -5.13
N GLU A 73 35.08 -13.27 -3.95
CA GLU A 73 33.63 -13.48 -3.79
C GLU A 73 32.90 -12.19 -3.52
N LEU A 74 31.61 -12.15 -3.89
CA LEU A 74 30.73 -11.05 -3.52
C LEU A 74 30.11 -11.31 -2.13
N ILE A 75 29.96 -10.25 -1.33
CA ILE A 75 29.26 -10.32 -0.06
C ILE A 75 27.80 -10.74 -0.29
N ASP A 76 27.35 -11.82 0.32
CA ASP A 76 25.99 -12.33 0.27
C ASP A 76 25.23 -12.21 1.61
N THR A 77 25.92 -11.82 2.67
CA THR A 77 25.42 -11.70 4.03
C THR A 77 25.27 -10.26 4.49
N VAL A 78 24.43 -10.03 5.49
CA VAL A 78 24.33 -8.74 6.21
C VAL A 78 24.89 -8.90 7.61
N THR A 79 25.46 -7.83 8.20
CA THR A 79 25.89 -7.88 9.60
C THR A 79 24.67 -7.86 10.52
N PRO A 80 24.78 -8.39 11.76
CA PRO A 80 23.69 -8.30 12.74
C PRO A 80 23.20 -6.87 12.97
N THR A 81 24.12 -5.89 13.00
CA THR A 81 23.83 -4.46 13.15
C THR A 81 23.05 -3.91 11.94
N GLN A 82 23.43 -4.29 10.72
CA GLN A 82 22.70 -3.90 9.53
C GLN A 82 21.29 -4.51 9.50
N LYS A 83 21.16 -5.80 9.81
CA LYS A 83 19.86 -6.49 9.86
C LYS A 83 18.92 -5.85 10.87
N ARG A 84 19.43 -5.55 12.08
CA ARG A 84 18.66 -4.82 13.11
C ARG A 84 18.23 -3.45 12.60
N GLY A 85 19.15 -2.66 12.03
CA GLY A 85 18.84 -1.35 11.48
C GLY A 85 17.79 -1.39 10.38
N LEU A 86 17.79 -2.44 9.52
CA LEU A 86 16.75 -2.63 8.51
C LEU A 86 15.38 -2.96 9.14
N LEU A 87 15.33 -3.78 10.19
CA LEU A 87 14.08 -4.11 10.89
C LEU A 87 13.52 -2.90 11.65
N ASP A 88 14.38 -2.19 12.37
CA ASP A 88 13.99 -1.04 13.21
C ASP A 88 13.60 0.18 12.35
N GLY A 89 14.31 0.38 11.22
CA GLY A 89 14.08 1.50 10.31
C GLY A 89 12.99 1.26 9.26
N PHE A 90 12.48 0.02 9.12
CA PHE A 90 11.44 -0.26 8.13
C PHE A 90 10.05 0.08 8.67
N GLY A 91 9.31 0.89 7.94
CA GLY A 91 7.99 1.33 8.37
C GLY A 91 7.04 1.68 7.22
N ILE A 92 5.81 2.02 7.65
CA ILE A 92 4.72 2.52 6.82
C ILE A 92 4.56 4.01 7.14
N SER A 93 4.50 4.87 6.12
CA SER A 93 4.20 6.29 6.30
C SER A 93 2.77 6.49 6.80
N ARG A 94 2.48 7.71 7.26
CA ARG A 94 1.09 8.15 7.42
C ARG A 94 0.41 8.16 6.05
N ILE A 95 -0.92 8.03 6.06
CA ILE A 95 -1.75 8.22 4.88
C ILE A 95 -1.51 9.63 4.35
N GLN A 96 -1.23 9.75 3.07
CA GLN A 96 -1.00 11.01 2.37
C GLN A 96 -2.07 11.18 1.30
N ASN A 97 -2.45 12.43 1.05
CA ASN A 97 -3.35 12.78 -0.03
C ASN A 97 -2.62 13.80 -0.92
N ASP A 98 -2.13 13.34 -2.05
CA ASP A 98 -1.42 14.14 -3.02
C ASP A 98 -2.40 14.45 -4.18
N ASP A 99 -3.00 15.63 -4.18
CA ASP A 99 -3.94 16.12 -5.20
C ASP A 99 -5.12 15.15 -5.49
N GLY A 100 -5.69 14.57 -4.44
CA GLY A 100 -6.80 13.62 -4.55
C GLY A 100 -6.38 12.15 -4.65
N PHE A 101 -5.09 11.87 -4.76
CA PHE A 101 -4.55 10.51 -4.71
C PHE A 101 -4.15 10.13 -3.29
N VAL A 102 -4.97 9.30 -2.66
CA VAL A 102 -4.64 8.74 -1.35
C VAL A 102 -3.56 7.68 -1.51
N ASN A 103 -2.44 7.85 -0.82
CA ASN A 103 -1.32 6.93 -0.89
C ASN A 103 -0.68 6.69 0.48
N VAL A 104 0.07 5.58 0.56
CA VAL A 104 0.87 5.18 1.70
C VAL A 104 2.22 4.72 1.18
N LYS A 105 3.30 5.17 1.79
CA LYS A 105 4.66 4.82 1.39
C LYS A 105 5.25 3.81 2.37
N LEU A 106 5.91 2.79 1.83
CA LEU A 106 6.71 1.84 2.58
C LEU A 106 8.18 2.20 2.37
N GLY A 107 8.98 2.20 3.41
CA GLY A 107 10.37 2.60 3.28
C GLY A 107 11.23 2.32 4.50
N PHE A 108 12.49 2.67 4.34
CA PHE A 108 13.50 2.56 5.38
C PHE A 108 13.90 3.96 5.84
N ASP A 109 13.91 4.19 7.14
CA ASP A 109 14.34 5.43 7.77
C ASP A 109 15.46 5.19 8.77
N GLY A 110 16.06 6.28 9.24
CA GLY A 110 17.07 6.26 10.28
C GLY A 110 18.44 5.74 9.82
N TYR A 111 19.27 5.54 10.82
CA TYR A 111 20.68 5.14 10.68
C TYR A 111 20.95 3.93 11.55
N ASN A 112 21.81 3.03 11.07
CA ASN A 112 22.29 1.94 11.90
C ASN A 112 23.60 2.30 12.61
N GLY A 113 24.06 1.42 13.51
CA GLY A 113 25.29 1.63 14.27
C GLY A 113 26.59 1.42 13.49
N THR A 114 26.53 1.08 12.19
CA THR A 114 27.75 0.84 11.38
C THR A 114 28.35 2.17 10.95
N ARG A 115 29.49 2.52 11.54
CA ARG A 115 30.22 3.76 11.22
C ARG A 115 31.23 3.50 10.13
N THR A 116 31.32 4.41 9.17
CA THR A 116 32.33 4.40 8.13
C THR A 116 32.93 5.80 7.96
N LYS A 117 34.03 5.93 7.23
CA LYS A 117 34.66 7.22 6.94
C LYS A 117 33.67 8.24 6.36
N ASN A 118 32.77 7.79 5.49
CA ASN A 118 31.78 8.63 4.84
C ASN A 118 30.50 8.84 5.70
N TYR A 119 30.27 7.97 6.69
CA TYR A 119 29.09 8.02 7.58
C TYR A 119 29.53 7.85 9.04
N PRO A 120 30.15 8.86 9.65
CA PRO A 120 30.67 8.80 11.02
C PRO A 120 29.58 8.64 12.09
N LYS A 121 28.36 9.05 11.77
CA LYS A 121 27.17 8.90 12.65
C LYS A 121 26.42 7.58 12.46
N GLY A 122 26.83 6.76 11.49
CA GLY A 122 26.17 5.52 11.10
C GLY A 122 25.69 5.56 9.65
N GLN A 123 25.54 4.39 9.04
CA GLN A 123 25.03 4.30 7.65
C GLN A 123 23.51 4.45 7.61
N PRO A 124 22.97 5.21 6.64
CA PRO A 124 21.52 5.27 6.43
C PRO A 124 20.94 3.89 6.09
N ASN A 125 19.86 3.51 6.76
CA ASN A 125 19.20 2.20 6.53
C ASN A 125 18.71 2.06 5.08
N VAL A 126 18.27 3.14 4.45
CA VAL A 126 17.85 3.14 3.04
C VAL A 126 18.99 2.77 2.08
N LEU A 127 20.23 3.20 2.37
CA LEU A 127 21.40 2.83 1.57
C LEU A 127 21.70 1.35 1.68
N ILE A 128 21.64 0.80 2.88
CA ILE A 128 21.85 -0.62 3.13
C ILE A 128 20.78 -1.45 2.45
N ALA A 129 19.50 -1.07 2.61
CA ALA A 129 18.38 -1.73 1.94
C ALA A 129 18.58 -1.78 0.44
N ARG A 130 18.97 -0.65 -0.18
CA ARG A 130 19.24 -0.56 -1.62
C ARG A 130 20.41 -1.43 -2.02
N ALA A 131 21.53 -1.39 -1.27
CA ALA A 131 22.72 -2.19 -1.57
C ALA A 131 22.44 -3.70 -1.47
N VAL A 132 21.64 -4.13 -0.48
CA VAL A 132 21.26 -5.53 -0.30
C VAL A 132 20.26 -5.96 -1.36
N ASN A 133 19.25 -5.14 -1.66
CA ASN A 133 18.22 -5.48 -2.63
C ASN A 133 18.76 -5.53 -4.07
N SER A 134 19.45 -4.48 -4.49
CA SER A 134 19.90 -4.31 -5.89
C SER A 134 21.29 -4.83 -6.16
N GLY A 135 22.08 -5.10 -5.11
CA GLY A 135 23.48 -5.44 -5.21
C GLY A 135 24.39 -4.23 -5.46
N THR A 136 25.68 -4.46 -5.40
CA THR A 136 26.75 -3.50 -5.72
C THR A 136 27.90 -4.25 -6.38
N THR A 137 28.98 -3.55 -6.78
CA THR A 137 30.20 -4.18 -7.32
C THR A 137 30.84 -5.21 -6.37
N PHE A 138 30.57 -5.09 -5.06
CA PHE A 138 31.14 -5.98 -4.03
C PHE A 138 30.05 -6.78 -3.28
N ARG A 139 28.77 -6.61 -3.60
CA ARG A 139 27.66 -7.28 -2.91
C ARG A 139 26.73 -7.96 -3.90
N LYS A 140 26.37 -9.21 -3.60
CA LYS A 140 25.40 -9.98 -4.36
C LYS A 140 23.99 -9.40 -4.19
N LYS A 141 23.24 -9.35 -5.28
CA LYS A 141 21.84 -8.92 -5.31
C LYS A 141 20.92 -9.97 -4.72
N THR A 142 20.10 -9.59 -3.76
CA THR A 142 19.12 -10.50 -3.11
C THR A 142 17.69 -10.35 -3.64
N ARG A 143 17.30 -9.14 -4.04
CA ARG A 143 15.93 -8.76 -4.42
C ARG A 143 14.92 -9.04 -3.33
N PHE A 144 15.30 -8.88 -2.07
CA PHE A 144 14.43 -9.26 -0.95
C PHE A 144 13.13 -8.42 -0.89
N VAL A 145 13.20 -7.12 -1.18
CA VAL A 145 12.03 -6.25 -1.26
C VAL A 145 11.18 -6.61 -2.47
N ASP A 146 11.78 -6.72 -3.66
CA ASP A 146 11.06 -6.98 -4.90
C ASP A 146 10.29 -8.31 -4.84
N LYS A 147 10.91 -9.34 -4.27
CA LYS A 147 10.28 -10.65 -4.07
C LYS A 147 9.13 -10.58 -3.09
N ALA A 148 9.31 -9.88 -1.96
CA ALA A 148 8.29 -9.72 -0.94
C ALA A 148 7.06 -8.99 -1.52
N VAL A 149 7.27 -7.88 -2.24
CA VAL A 149 6.20 -7.11 -2.88
C VAL A 149 5.46 -7.97 -3.92
N SER A 150 6.20 -8.66 -4.79
CA SER A 150 5.57 -9.49 -5.82
C SER A 150 4.76 -10.66 -5.23
N SER A 151 5.27 -11.32 -4.20
CA SER A 151 4.60 -12.47 -3.57
C SER A 151 3.39 -12.08 -2.74
N SER A 152 3.39 -10.90 -2.12
CA SER A 152 2.29 -10.41 -1.27
C SER A 152 1.18 -9.69 -2.03
N ARG A 153 1.36 -9.38 -3.31
CA ARG A 153 0.43 -8.56 -4.09
C ARG A 153 -1.01 -9.03 -4.03
N LYS A 154 -1.27 -10.30 -4.33
CA LYS A 154 -2.64 -10.88 -4.30
C LYS A 154 -3.26 -10.82 -2.90
N ALA A 155 -2.46 -11.07 -1.86
CA ALA A 155 -2.93 -11.00 -0.49
C ALA A 155 -3.24 -9.54 -0.07
N ALA A 156 -2.43 -8.60 -0.52
CA ALA A 156 -2.67 -7.17 -0.30
C ALA A 156 -3.95 -6.70 -1.00
N GLU A 157 -4.14 -7.05 -2.27
CA GLU A 157 -5.37 -6.76 -3.03
C GLU A 157 -6.60 -7.32 -2.30
N LYS A 158 -6.56 -8.57 -1.85
CA LYS A 158 -7.65 -9.19 -1.08
C LYS A 158 -7.93 -8.45 0.23
N ALA A 159 -6.90 -8.08 0.99
CA ALA A 159 -7.06 -7.31 2.23
C ALA A 159 -7.67 -5.93 1.99
N MET A 160 -7.33 -5.29 0.87
CA MET A 160 -7.94 -4.03 0.44
C MET A 160 -9.42 -4.20 0.13
N ASP A 161 -9.79 -5.22 -0.65
CA ASP A 161 -11.19 -5.52 -1.01
C ASP A 161 -12.04 -5.80 0.25
N GLU A 162 -11.56 -6.65 1.15
CA GLU A 162 -12.23 -6.98 2.40
C GLU A 162 -12.41 -5.74 3.30
N THR A 163 -11.41 -4.88 3.36
CA THR A 163 -11.47 -3.66 4.17
C THR A 163 -12.43 -2.65 3.55
N CYS A 164 -12.38 -2.44 2.24
CA CYS A 164 -13.28 -1.55 1.52
C CYS A 164 -14.74 -1.96 1.72
N ASN A 165 -15.05 -3.23 1.48
CA ASN A 165 -16.40 -3.77 1.64
C ASN A 165 -16.90 -3.61 3.08
N ARG A 166 -16.08 -3.93 4.07
CA ARG A 166 -16.43 -3.78 5.49
C ARG A 166 -16.71 -2.32 5.88
N GLU A 167 -15.94 -1.35 5.39
CA GLU A 167 -16.16 0.06 5.69
C GLU A 167 -17.40 0.59 4.97
N ILE A 168 -17.67 0.15 3.74
CA ILE A 168 -18.92 0.47 3.03
C ILE A 168 -20.14 -0.09 3.76
N GLU A 169 -20.10 -1.35 4.19
CA GLU A 169 -21.20 -1.99 4.92
C GLU A 169 -21.55 -1.28 6.23
N LYS A 170 -20.56 -0.66 6.90
CA LYS A 170 -20.82 0.13 8.11
C LYS A 170 -21.68 1.36 7.85
N ILE A 171 -21.58 1.94 6.67
CA ILE A 171 -22.35 3.15 6.28
C ILE A 171 -23.71 2.76 5.73
N MET A 172 -23.80 1.57 5.11
CA MET A 172 -25.03 1.07 4.51
C MET A 172 -26.00 0.40 5.50
N LYS A 173 -25.58 0.17 6.74
CA LYS A 173 -26.45 -0.28 7.85
C LYS A 173 -27.14 0.88 8.53
#